data_4b3639551762c02005f6d7f0edabdb79
#
_entry.id   4b3639551762c02005f6d7f0edabdb79
#
_cell.length_a   1.000
_cell.length_b   1.000
_cell.length_c   1.000
_cell.angle_alpha   90.00
_cell.angle_beta   90.00
_cell.angle_gamma   90.00
#
_symmetry.space_group_name_H-M   'P 1'
#
loop_
_entity.id
_entity.type
_entity.pdbx_description
1 polymer ?
#
loop_
_entity_poly.entity_id
_entity_poly.type
_entity_poly.pdbx_seq_one_letter_code
_entity_poly.pdbx_strand_id
1 'polypeptide(L)'
;MIQALKVKEMKTDPVRLESSWLSRNRRYANLGVNLLTGTEEGKDERQVLGMFCDTLLVHDNGHKHLQLRLYHDQNGVPQYYTSRGFVSIPLQKHPYRLGTGDTLSVTANTYDGPVVKTFIY
;
A
#
# COMPACT_ATOMS: atom_id res chain seq x y z
N MET A 1 -4.82 4.98 0.42
CA MET A 1 -4.82 6.17 1.32
C MET A 1 -3.44 6.36 1.91
N ILE A 2 -2.89 7.55 1.78
CA ILE A 2 -1.60 7.89 2.40
C ILE A 2 -1.91 8.48 3.78
N GLN A 3 -1.48 7.81 4.83
CA GLN A 3 -1.66 8.29 6.20
C GLN A 3 -0.33 8.29 6.92
N ALA A 4 -0.12 9.30 7.74
CA ALA A 4 0.94 9.25 8.72
C ALA A 4 0.47 8.35 9.87
N LEU A 5 0.80 7.07 9.79
CA LEU A 5 0.46 6.12 10.84
C LEU A 5 1.41 6.34 12.02
N LYS A 6 0.84 6.60 13.19
CA LYS A 6 1.62 6.70 14.43
C LYS A 6 1.84 5.30 14.96
N VAL A 7 2.85 4.62 14.42
CA VAL A 7 3.20 3.27 14.86
C VAL A 7 4.63 3.27 15.37
N LYS A 8 4.88 2.43 16.38
CA LYS A 8 6.22 2.31 16.96
C LYS A 8 7.15 1.50 16.09
N GLU A 9 6.62 0.62 15.26
CA GLU A 9 7.41 -0.19 14.34
C GLU A 9 6.64 -0.42 13.05
N MET A 10 7.38 -0.57 11.95
CA MET A 10 6.83 -0.87 10.64
C MET A 10 6.43 -2.33 10.58
N LYS A 11 5.15 -2.60 10.31
CA LYS A 11 4.63 -3.95 10.13
C LYS A 11 4.48 -4.23 8.63
N THR A 12 5.14 -5.29 8.18
CA THR A 12 5.09 -5.72 6.78
C THR A 12 4.71 -7.18 6.69
N ASP A 13 3.65 -7.57 7.38
CA ASP A 13 3.15 -8.93 7.28
C ASP A 13 2.74 -9.21 5.83
N PRO A 14 2.97 -10.44 5.32
CA PRO A 14 2.74 -10.71 3.91
C PRO A 14 1.28 -10.58 3.48
N VAL A 15 1.10 -10.14 2.24
CA VAL A 15 -0.19 -10.14 1.55
C VAL A 15 -0.01 -10.82 0.20
N ARG A 16 -1.11 -11.17 -0.47
CA ARG A 16 -1.07 -11.55 -1.87
C ARG A 16 -1.51 -10.34 -2.69
N LEU A 17 -0.61 -9.82 -3.50
CA LEU A 17 -0.93 -8.71 -4.39
C LEU A 17 -1.61 -9.28 -5.64
N GLU A 18 -2.87 -8.94 -5.83
CA GLU A 18 -3.68 -9.48 -6.92
C GLU A 18 -3.71 -8.58 -8.14
N SER A 19 -3.83 -7.27 -7.91
CA SER A 19 -3.97 -6.29 -8.99
C SER A 19 -3.45 -4.93 -8.57
N SER A 20 -3.11 -4.11 -9.55
CA SER A 20 -2.70 -2.73 -9.32
C SER A 20 -3.01 -1.91 -10.57
N TRP A 21 -3.57 -0.71 -10.39
CA TRP A 21 -3.89 0.15 -11.52
C TRP A 21 -4.04 1.61 -11.07
N LEU A 22 -3.89 2.53 -12.03
CA LEU A 22 -4.27 3.94 -11.84
C LEU A 22 -5.75 4.08 -12.18
N SER A 23 -6.45 4.89 -11.39
CA SER A 23 -7.84 5.21 -11.71
C SER A 23 -7.92 5.97 -13.05
N ARG A 24 -9.08 5.89 -13.69
CA ARG A 24 -9.30 6.51 -15.02
C ARG A 24 -9.02 8.01 -15.00
N ASN A 25 -9.36 8.69 -13.91
CA ASN A 25 -9.13 10.12 -13.76
C ASN A 25 -7.73 10.45 -13.19
N ARG A 26 -6.89 9.45 -12.97
CA ARG A 26 -5.52 9.56 -12.44
C ARG A 26 -5.43 10.19 -11.05
N ARG A 27 -6.51 10.19 -10.29
CA ARG A 27 -6.52 10.72 -8.92
C ARG A 27 -6.10 9.71 -7.88
N TYR A 28 -6.17 8.42 -8.22
CA TYR A 28 -5.86 7.33 -7.28
C TYR A 28 -5.03 6.25 -7.95
N ALA A 29 -4.11 5.69 -7.16
CA ALA A 29 -3.53 4.39 -7.47
C ALA A 29 -4.23 3.36 -6.60
N ASN A 30 -4.65 2.25 -7.20
CA ASN A 30 -5.42 1.23 -6.51
C ASN A 30 -4.64 -0.08 -6.47
N LEU A 31 -4.67 -0.75 -5.33
CA LEU A 31 -4.10 -2.07 -5.14
C LEU A 31 -5.21 -3.02 -4.68
N GLY A 32 -5.35 -4.14 -5.37
CA GLY A 32 -6.17 -5.25 -4.91
C GLY A 32 -5.29 -6.26 -4.20
N VAL A 33 -5.61 -6.57 -2.97
CA VAL A 33 -4.83 -7.50 -2.16
C VAL A 33 -5.73 -8.59 -1.60
N ASN A 34 -5.16 -9.79 -1.44
CA ASN A 34 -5.80 -10.87 -0.73
C ASN A 34 -5.10 -11.03 0.61
N LEU A 35 -5.90 -11.07 1.66
CA LEU A 35 -5.45 -11.26 3.03
C LEU A 35 -5.95 -12.60 3.53
N LEU A 36 -5.14 -13.26 4.32
CA LEU A 36 -5.58 -14.45 5.05
C LEU A 36 -6.21 -13.99 6.35
N THR A 37 -7.41 -14.46 6.61
CA THR A 37 -8.19 -14.06 7.77
C THR A 37 -8.95 -15.25 8.35
N GLY A 38 -9.55 -15.07 9.50
CA GLY A 38 -10.34 -16.10 10.15
C GLY A 38 -10.95 -15.57 11.43
N THR A 39 -11.87 -16.36 11.97
CA THR A 39 -12.53 -16.04 13.22
C THR A 39 -12.12 -17.08 14.26
N GLU A 40 -11.76 -16.61 15.44
CA GLU A 40 -11.47 -17.46 16.59
C GLU A 40 -12.03 -16.78 17.83
N GLU A 41 -12.73 -17.57 18.65
CA GLU A 41 -13.37 -17.04 19.84
C GLU A 41 -12.35 -16.35 20.77
N GLY A 42 -12.69 -15.14 21.21
CA GLY A 42 -11.87 -14.35 22.10
C GLY A 42 -10.73 -13.60 21.44
N LYS A 43 -10.62 -13.63 20.11
CA LYS A 43 -9.56 -12.92 19.38
C LYS A 43 -10.12 -11.76 18.56
N ASP A 44 -9.29 -10.71 18.44
CA ASP A 44 -9.57 -9.58 17.56
C ASP A 44 -9.39 -10.04 16.11
N GLU A 45 -10.36 -9.72 15.26
CA GLU A 45 -10.37 -10.07 13.84
C GLU A 45 -9.83 -8.95 12.94
N ARG A 46 -9.43 -7.82 13.53
CA ARG A 46 -9.04 -6.65 12.76
C ARG A 46 -7.57 -6.70 12.36
N GLN A 47 -7.35 -6.58 11.07
CA GLN A 47 -6.03 -6.34 10.50
C GLN A 47 -5.90 -4.87 10.13
N VAL A 48 -4.69 -4.35 10.06
CA VAL A 48 -4.42 -2.96 9.70
C VAL A 48 -3.70 -2.92 8.36
N LEU A 49 -4.26 -2.17 7.42
CA LEU A 49 -3.64 -1.87 6.14
C LEU A 49 -3.45 -0.36 6.01
N GLY A 50 -2.31 0.05 5.48
CA GLY A 50 -2.04 1.46 5.23
C GLY A 50 -0.85 1.63 4.31
N MET A 51 -0.46 2.89 4.12
CA MET A 51 0.69 3.24 3.31
C MET A 51 1.64 4.14 4.08
N PHE A 52 2.93 3.85 3.96
CA PHE A 52 4.00 4.72 4.43
C PHE A 52 4.73 5.34 3.25
N CYS A 53 5.07 6.60 3.38
CA CYS A 53 5.99 7.23 2.45
C CYS A 53 7.42 6.91 2.90
N ASP A 54 8.12 6.07 2.15
CA ASP A 54 9.53 5.81 2.39
C ASP A 54 10.37 7.02 1.98
N THR A 55 10.10 7.56 0.79
CA THR A 55 10.92 8.63 0.24
C THR A 55 10.17 9.35 -0.88
N LEU A 56 10.46 10.62 -1.01
CA LEU A 56 10.08 11.43 -2.16
C LEU A 56 11.34 11.96 -2.79
N LEU A 57 11.69 11.46 -3.97
CA LEU A 57 12.85 11.93 -4.73
C LEU A 57 12.40 13.01 -5.71
N VAL A 58 13.19 14.09 -5.81
CA VAL A 58 12.97 15.12 -6.82
C VAL A 58 14.18 15.10 -7.75
N HIS A 59 13.92 14.81 -9.03
CA HIS A 59 14.97 14.74 -10.04
C HIS A 59 15.33 16.13 -10.56
N ASP A 60 16.48 16.22 -11.24
CA ASP A 60 16.97 17.49 -11.80
C ASP A 60 16.00 18.13 -12.79
N ASN A 61 15.21 17.34 -13.49
CA ASN A 61 14.19 17.83 -14.42
C ASN A 61 12.90 18.28 -13.75
N GLY A 62 12.85 18.27 -12.40
CA GLY A 62 11.68 18.66 -11.63
C GLY A 62 10.65 17.58 -11.42
N HIS A 63 10.81 16.42 -12.06
CA HIS A 63 9.90 15.29 -11.85
C HIS A 63 10.16 14.64 -10.49
N LYS A 64 9.11 14.07 -9.91
CA LYS A 64 9.15 13.44 -8.60
C LYS A 64 9.02 11.93 -8.74
N HIS A 65 9.61 11.22 -7.79
CA HIS A 65 9.43 9.78 -7.63
C HIS A 65 9.01 9.54 -6.19
N LEU A 66 7.73 9.25 -6.00
CA LEU A 66 7.17 8.94 -4.69
C LEU A 66 7.29 7.44 -4.45
N GLN A 67 7.98 7.08 -3.37
CA GLN A 67 8.18 5.68 -2.99
C GLN A 67 7.39 5.40 -1.73
N LEU A 68 6.41 4.53 -1.85
CA LEU A 68 5.53 4.13 -0.77
C LEU A 68 5.76 2.67 -0.41
N ARG A 69 5.43 2.33 0.82
CA ARG A 69 5.47 0.96 1.31
C ARG A 69 4.13 0.59 1.91
N LEU A 70 3.62 -0.57 1.54
CA LEU A 70 2.38 -1.10 2.11
C LEU A 70 2.64 -1.55 3.55
N TYR A 71 1.86 -1.00 4.46
CA TYR A 71 1.83 -1.42 5.85
C TYR A 71 0.75 -2.48 6.04
N HIS A 72 1.09 -3.60 6.63
CA HIS A 72 0.12 -4.63 6.98
C HIS A 72 0.47 -5.23 8.33
N ASP A 73 -0.48 -5.15 9.25
CA ASP A 73 -0.39 -5.83 10.54
C ASP A 73 -1.47 -6.90 10.58
N GLN A 74 -1.05 -8.16 10.55
CA GLN A 74 -1.94 -9.32 10.64
C GLN A 74 -2.62 -9.39 12.00
N ASN A 75 -2.04 -8.77 13.02
CA ASN A 75 -2.61 -8.66 14.37
C ASN A 75 -2.98 -10.01 14.98
N GLY A 76 -2.21 -11.07 14.65
CA GLY A 76 -2.51 -12.41 15.15
C GLY A 76 -3.81 -13.02 14.67
N VAL A 77 -4.46 -12.40 13.67
CA VAL A 77 -5.71 -12.92 13.10
C VAL A 77 -5.45 -14.28 12.45
N PRO A 78 -6.29 -15.32 12.74
CA PRO A 78 -6.10 -16.62 12.13
C PRO A 78 -6.14 -16.58 10.62
N GLN A 79 -5.35 -17.45 9.97
CA GLN A 79 -5.19 -17.46 8.52
C GLN A 79 -5.92 -18.66 7.91
N TYR A 80 -7.25 -18.71 8.08
CA TYR A 80 -8.07 -19.85 7.69
C TYR A 80 -8.63 -19.74 6.27
N TYR A 81 -8.89 -18.52 5.79
CA TYR A 81 -9.44 -18.31 4.45
C TYR A 81 -9.00 -16.96 3.90
N THR A 82 -9.18 -16.79 2.59
CA THR A 82 -8.77 -15.57 1.88
C THR A 82 -9.91 -14.55 1.85
N SER A 83 -9.57 -13.30 2.15
CA SER A 83 -10.46 -12.17 2.00
C SER A 83 -9.83 -11.14 1.07
N ARG A 84 -10.61 -10.58 0.15
CA ARG A 84 -10.14 -9.56 -0.77
C ARG A 84 -10.29 -8.18 -0.13
N GLY A 85 -9.24 -7.37 -0.26
CA GLY A 85 -9.25 -5.98 0.14
C GLY A 85 -8.71 -5.07 -0.95
N PHE A 86 -9.02 -3.79 -0.86
CA PHE A 86 -8.51 -2.79 -1.79
C PHE A 86 -7.91 -1.63 -1.01
N VAL A 87 -6.80 -1.11 -1.52
CA VAL A 87 -6.15 0.09 -0.99
C VAL A 87 -6.13 1.12 -2.10
N SER A 88 -6.67 2.31 -1.84
CA SER A 88 -6.65 3.43 -2.77
C SER A 88 -5.74 4.52 -2.23
N ILE A 89 -4.79 4.94 -3.05
CA ILE A 89 -3.78 5.94 -2.70
C ILE A 89 -4.12 7.24 -3.42
N PRO A 90 -4.48 8.32 -2.72
CA PRO A 90 -4.75 9.59 -3.36
C PRO A 90 -3.46 10.21 -3.88
N LEU A 91 -3.43 10.61 -5.15
CA LEU A 91 -2.24 11.14 -5.83
C LEU A 91 -2.27 12.65 -5.98
N GLN A 92 -3.39 13.28 -5.65
CA GLN A 92 -3.57 14.73 -5.80
C GLN A 92 -3.60 15.46 -4.46
N LYS A 93 -3.35 14.77 -3.36
CA LYS A 93 -3.32 15.37 -2.03
C LYS A 93 -1.92 15.86 -1.67
N HIS A 94 -1.86 17.10 -1.20
CA HIS A 94 -0.66 17.63 -0.59
C HIS A 94 -0.31 16.81 0.68
N PRO A 95 0.97 16.52 0.98
CA PRO A 95 2.17 17.01 0.28
C PRO A 95 2.64 16.13 -0.88
N TYR A 96 1.98 15.01 -1.17
CA TYR A 96 2.46 14.00 -2.11
C TYR A 96 1.80 14.10 -3.48
N ARG A 97 1.34 15.30 -3.83
CA ARG A 97 0.69 15.51 -5.13
C ARG A 97 1.63 15.21 -6.28
N LEU A 98 1.18 14.34 -7.20
CA LEU A 98 1.92 13.99 -8.41
C LEU A 98 1.39 14.75 -9.62
N GLY A 99 2.28 15.04 -10.56
CA GLY A 99 1.96 15.62 -11.85
C GLY A 99 2.42 14.72 -12.99
N THR A 100 2.06 15.10 -14.23
CA THR A 100 2.41 14.31 -15.41
C THR A 100 3.91 14.11 -15.51
N GLY A 101 4.33 12.87 -15.70
CA GLY A 101 5.73 12.48 -15.77
C GLY A 101 6.34 12.07 -14.43
N ASP A 102 5.62 12.25 -13.34
CA ASP A 102 6.08 11.76 -12.03
C ASP A 102 5.89 10.25 -11.93
N THR A 103 6.63 9.63 -11.04
CA THR A 103 6.62 8.18 -10.84
C THR A 103 6.14 7.85 -9.43
N LEU A 104 5.32 6.82 -9.33
CA LEU A 104 4.90 6.24 -8.06
C LEU A 104 5.37 4.79 -8.01
N SER A 105 6.09 4.44 -6.95
CA SER A 105 6.44 3.05 -6.67
C SER A 105 5.84 2.63 -5.35
N VAL A 106 5.21 1.44 -5.33
CA VAL A 106 4.64 0.86 -4.12
C VAL A 106 5.32 -0.48 -3.87
N THR A 107 5.94 -0.62 -2.72
CA THR A 107 6.56 -1.88 -2.29
C THR A 107 5.60 -2.60 -1.35
N ALA A 108 5.32 -3.85 -1.65
CA ALA A 108 4.51 -4.72 -0.80
C ALA A 108 5.28 -5.98 -0.48
N ASN A 109 5.21 -6.44 0.77
CA ASN A 109 5.76 -7.73 1.14
C ASN A 109 4.73 -8.81 0.83
N THR A 110 5.08 -9.76 -0.03
CA THR A 110 4.20 -10.88 -0.38
C THR A 110 4.73 -12.17 0.22
N TYR A 111 3.94 -13.24 0.14
CA TYR A 111 4.38 -14.56 0.62
C TYR A 111 5.58 -15.10 -0.17
N ASP A 112 5.81 -14.57 -1.38
CA ASP A 112 6.96 -14.93 -2.23
C ASP A 112 8.10 -13.91 -2.15
N GLY A 113 8.03 -12.96 -1.24
CA GLY A 113 9.01 -11.90 -1.05
C GLY A 113 8.50 -10.52 -1.45
N PRO A 114 9.35 -9.48 -1.32
CA PRO A 114 8.93 -8.12 -1.67
C PRO A 114 8.67 -7.96 -3.16
N VAL A 115 7.62 -7.21 -3.50
CA VAL A 115 7.25 -6.87 -4.88
C VAL A 115 7.09 -5.35 -4.96
N VAL A 116 7.62 -4.77 -6.05
CA VAL A 116 7.49 -3.34 -6.33
C VAL A 116 6.60 -3.15 -7.55
N LYS A 117 5.56 -2.35 -7.41
CA LYS A 117 4.71 -1.92 -8.52
C LYS A 117 4.99 -0.46 -8.82
N THR A 118 5.25 -0.15 -10.07
CA THR A 118 5.61 1.20 -10.51
C THR A 118 4.57 1.73 -11.49
N PHE A 119 4.15 2.97 -11.24
CA PHE A 119 3.21 3.68 -12.09
C PHE A 119 3.85 4.96 -12.57
N ILE A 120 3.64 5.30 -13.84
CA ILE A 120 4.02 6.60 -14.40
C ILE A 120 2.75 7.43 -14.50
N TYR A 121 2.77 8.55 -13.79
CA TYR A 121 1.62 9.43 -13.72
C TYR A 121 1.43 10.27 -14.99
#